data_a439f913d0298a78fd9e81e1afb14229
#
_entry.id   a439f913d0298a78fd9e81e1afb14229
#
_cell.length_a   1.000
_cell.length_b   1.000
_cell.length_c   1.000
_cell.angle_alpha   90.00
_cell.angle_beta   90.00
_cell.angle_gamma   90.00
#
_symmetry.space_group_name_H-M   'P 1'
#
loop_
_entity.id
_entity.type
_entity.pdbx_description
1 polymer ?
#
loop_
_entity_poly.entity_id
_entity_poly.type
_entity_poly.pdbx_seq_one_letter_code
_entity_poly.pdbx_strand_id
1 'polypeptide(L)'
;AIIPTKLPICLLGKENTQGIGFGYRTYIPVYKKEDLLKRLSWLLGYEKTEPVIKPLSDCQIVSPTADIKNILTTGKGQLIYKGKYEIDGNSVIIRSWPPTKQWTAIESKFINEITIEKSIGITDESNKKNGTQIRLTIKRQRGYPISKLTEKLDKLLTGTVTFECHMVGIDGKV
;
A
#
# COMPACT_ATOMS: atom_id res chain seq x y z
N ALA A 1 -3.44 7.02 27.09
CA ALA A 1 -2.38 7.94 27.52
C ALA A 1 -1.95 8.78 26.31
N ILE A 2 -1.87 10.09 26.46
CA ILE A 2 -1.36 11.01 25.45
C ILE A 2 0.13 11.15 25.70
N ILE A 3 0.95 10.83 24.69
CA ILE A 3 2.41 10.99 24.78
C ILE A 3 2.78 12.23 23.95
N PRO A 4 3.16 13.35 24.57
CA PRO A 4 3.59 14.53 23.86
C PRO A 4 4.94 14.26 23.19
N THR A 5 5.05 14.49 21.89
CA THR A 5 6.29 14.34 21.14
C THR A 5 6.59 15.61 20.36
N LYS A 6 7.87 16.01 20.30
CA LYS A 6 8.31 17.12 19.44
C LYS A 6 8.39 16.75 17.95
N LEU A 7 8.39 15.45 17.64
CA LEU A 7 8.45 14.91 16.29
C LEU A 7 7.18 14.10 16.01
N PRO A 8 6.63 14.16 14.81
CA PRO A 8 5.45 13.38 14.43
C PRO A 8 5.83 11.90 14.18
N ILE A 9 6.11 11.16 15.26
CA ILE A 9 6.59 9.77 15.22
C ILE A 9 5.62 8.88 14.45
N CYS A 10 4.31 9.16 14.52
CA CYS A 10 3.29 8.44 13.77
C CYS A 10 3.45 8.51 12.24
N LEU A 11 4.16 9.52 11.74
CA LEU A 11 4.46 9.69 10.31
C LEU A 11 5.77 9.03 9.88
N LEU A 12 6.60 8.56 10.81
CA LEU A 12 7.97 8.06 10.59
C LEU A 12 8.09 6.53 10.72
N GLY A 13 7.00 5.82 10.85
CA GLY A 13 7.00 4.37 10.99
C GLY A 13 7.44 3.61 9.73
N LYS A 14 7.46 2.29 9.83
CA LYS A 14 7.60 1.38 8.67
C LYS A 14 6.27 1.06 8.03
N GLU A 15 5.20 1.10 8.82
CA GLU A 15 3.83 0.78 8.43
C GLU A 15 2.90 1.91 8.85
N ASN A 16 1.77 2.04 8.13
CA ASN A 16 0.77 3.04 8.45
C ASN A 16 0.26 2.87 9.89
N THR A 17 0.18 3.99 10.60
CA THR A 17 -0.29 4.00 11.98
C THR A 17 -1.80 3.83 12.03
N GLN A 18 -2.27 2.84 12.77
CA GLN A 18 -3.69 2.53 12.91
C GLN A 18 -4.10 2.63 14.38
N GLY A 19 -5.24 3.26 14.64
CA GLY A 19 -5.88 3.32 15.95
C GLY A 19 -7.39 3.20 15.82
N ILE A 20 -8.00 2.50 16.77
CA ILE A 20 -9.46 2.36 16.88
C ILE A 20 -9.84 2.72 18.31
N GLY A 21 -10.76 3.66 18.45
CA GLY A 21 -11.35 4.06 19.72
C GLY A 21 -12.88 4.11 19.61
N PHE A 22 -13.56 4.39 20.72
CA PHE A 22 -15.02 4.58 20.69
C PHE A 22 -15.39 5.78 19.83
N GLY A 23 -16.05 5.52 18.69
CA GLY A 23 -16.52 6.55 17.76
C GLY A 23 -15.46 7.11 16.81
N TYR A 24 -14.18 6.72 16.94
CA TYR A 24 -13.10 7.22 16.08
C TYR A 24 -12.23 6.08 15.57
N ARG A 25 -11.94 6.14 14.29
CA ARG A 25 -10.90 5.31 13.65
C ARG A 25 -9.87 6.26 13.06
N THR A 26 -8.60 6.05 13.36
CA THR A 26 -7.52 6.76 12.69
C THR A 26 -6.69 5.80 11.85
N TYR A 27 -6.30 6.25 10.66
CA TYR A 27 -5.38 5.55 9.78
C TYR A 27 -4.46 6.58 9.13
N ILE A 28 -3.23 6.66 9.61
CA ILE A 28 -2.27 7.70 9.31
C ILE A 28 -1.21 7.14 8.37
N PRO A 29 -0.97 7.76 7.20
CA PRO A 29 0.10 7.33 6.31
C PRO A 29 1.48 7.63 6.91
N VAL A 30 2.44 6.76 6.66
CA VAL A 30 3.85 6.99 6.95
C VAL A 30 4.57 7.51 5.71
N TYR A 31 5.64 8.27 5.92
CA TYR A 31 6.42 8.90 4.86
C TYR A 31 7.91 8.65 5.09
N LYS A 32 8.71 8.85 4.04
CA LYS A 32 10.16 8.90 4.17
C LYS A 32 10.56 10.14 4.97
N LYS A 33 11.54 9.99 5.85
CA LYS A 33 12.06 11.09 6.68
C LYS A 33 12.49 12.30 5.83
N GLU A 34 13.17 12.05 4.73
CA GLU A 34 13.66 13.06 3.81
C GLU A 34 12.52 13.88 3.18
N ASP A 35 11.42 13.21 2.84
CA ASP A 35 10.24 13.85 2.26
C ASP A 35 9.51 14.71 3.31
N LEU A 36 9.40 14.23 4.55
CA LEU A 36 8.85 15.02 5.66
C LEU A 36 9.69 16.25 5.96
N LEU A 37 11.02 16.15 5.93
CA LEU A 37 11.92 17.29 6.12
C LEU A 37 11.74 18.34 5.01
N LYS A 38 11.61 17.92 3.75
CA LYS A 38 11.32 18.85 2.65
C LYS A 38 9.99 19.57 2.86
N ARG A 39 8.94 18.85 3.27
CA ARG A 39 7.65 19.49 3.53
C ARG A 39 7.70 20.42 4.73
N LEU A 40 8.43 20.06 5.78
CA LEU A 40 8.65 20.94 6.95
C LEU A 40 9.40 22.22 6.53
N SER A 41 10.45 22.11 5.73
CA SER A 41 11.18 23.26 5.20
C SER A 41 10.27 24.21 4.41
N TRP A 42 9.38 23.67 3.61
CA TRP A 42 8.39 24.47 2.91
C TRP A 42 7.38 25.13 3.86
N LEU A 43 6.86 24.41 4.85
CA LEU A 43 5.94 24.97 5.86
C LEU A 43 6.57 26.11 6.68
N LEU A 44 7.89 26.05 6.89
CA LEU A 44 8.68 27.08 7.59
C LEU A 44 9.10 28.24 6.67
N GLY A 45 8.73 28.21 5.38
CA GLY A 45 9.05 29.26 4.42
C GLY A 45 10.46 29.22 3.83
N TYR A 46 11.24 28.16 4.08
CA TYR A 46 12.59 28.00 3.49
C TYR A 46 12.54 27.56 2.01
N GLU A 47 11.46 26.93 1.60
CA GLU A 47 11.26 26.46 0.23
C GLU A 47 10.08 27.19 -0.43
N LYS A 48 10.23 27.60 -1.68
CA LYS A 48 9.17 28.32 -2.43
C LYS A 48 8.12 27.40 -3.00
N THR A 49 8.50 26.17 -3.35
CA THR A 49 7.62 25.22 -4.03
C THR A 49 7.10 24.17 -3.05
N GLU A 50 5.77 24.02 -3.00
CA GLU A 50 5.14 22.99 -2.18
C GLU A 50 5.55 21.59 -2.64
N PRO A 51 6.25 20.78 -1.80
CA PRO A 51 6.59 19.43 -2.16
C PRO A 51 5.37 18.50 -2.01
N VAL A 52 5.07 17.73 -3.04
CA VAL A 52 4.07 16.68 -3.01
C VAL A 52 4.74 15.38 -2.60
N ILE A 53 4.65 15.05 -1.33
CA ILE A 53 5.21 13.82 -0.78
C ILE A 53 4.19 12.68 -0.84
N LYS A 54 4.66 11.46 -1.11
CA LYS A 54 3.80 10.28 -1.22
C LYS A 54 3.96 9.39 0.01
N PRO A 55 2.87 8.78 0.49
CA PRO A 55 2.97 7.74 1.53
C PRO A 55 3.96 6.64 1.15
N LEU A 56 4.70 6.16 2.15
CA LEU A 56 5.63 5.04 1.98
C LEU A 56 4.84 3.77 1.68
N SER A 57 5.18 3.10 0.58
CA SER A 57 4.54 1.84 0.18
C SER A 57 5.40 1.09 -0.82
N ASP A 58 5.37 -0.25 -0.75
CA ASP A 58 5.94 -1.11 -1.78
C ASP A 58 5.07 -1.13 -3.04
N CYS A 59 3.79 -0.76 -2.92
CA CYS A 59 2.86 -0.62 -4.04
C CYS A 59 3.07 0.68 -4.81
N GLN A 60 2.59 0.71 -6.03
CA GLN A 60 2.46 1.94 -6.80
C GLN A 60 1.19 2.69 -6.38
N ILE A 61 1.31 3.99 -6.07
CA ILE A 61 0.17 4.87 -5.87
C ILE A 61 -0.22 5.44 -7.23
N VAL A 62 -1.45 5.12 -7.69
CA VAL A 62 -1.97 5.51 -9.00
C VAL A 62 -2.99 6.65 -8.93
N SER A 63 -3.31 7.13 -7.72
CA SER A 63 -4.17 8.29 -7.51
C SER A 63 -3.58 9.56 -8.10
N PRO A 64 -4.45 10.50 -8.57
CA PRO A 64 -4.05 11.82 -8.98
C PRO A 64 -3.28 12.58 -7.89
N THR A 65 -2.40 13.49 -8.30
CA THR A 65 -1.65 14.36 -7.36
C THR A 65 -2.57 15.19 -6.47
N ALA A 66 -3.75 15.55 -6.96
CA ALA A 66 -4.75 16.30 -6.21
C ALA A 66 -5.21 15.54 -4.95
N ASP A 67 -5.45 14.22 -5.06
CA ASP A 67 -5.86 13.39 -3.92
C ASP A 67 -4.74 13.30 -2.87
N ILE A 68 -3.48 13.19 -3.33
CA ILE A 68 -2.32 13.18 -2.44
C ILE A 68 -2.22 14.52 -1.69
N LYS A 69 -2.36 15.64 -2.40
CA LYS A 69 -2.36 16.98 -1.80
C LYS A 69 -3.51 17.16 -0.81
N ASN A 70 -4.69 16.65 -1.13
CA ASN A 70 -5.84 16.71 -0.21
C ASN A 70 -5.52 16.02 1.12
N ILE A 71 -4.93 14.84 1.11
CA ILE A 71 -4.53 14.13 2.34
C ILE A 71 -3.46 14.92 3.11
N LEU A 72 -2.48 15.51 2.41
CA LEU A 72 -1.42 16.31 3.04
C LEU A 72 -1.95 17.60 3.69
N THR A 73 -3.09 18.11 3.23
CA THR A 73 -3.69 19.37 3.72
C THR A 73 -4.75 19.11 4.77
N THR A 74 -5.61 18.13 4.54
CA THR A 74 -6.80 17.89 5.38
C THR A 74 -6.62 16.71 6.35
N GLY A 75 -5.64 15.85 6.12
CA GLY A 75 -5.48 14.59 6.83
C GLY A 75 -6.51 13.53 6.43
N LYS A 76 -7.38 13.80 5.44
CA LYS A 76 -8.47 12.90 5.03
C LYS A 76 -8.46 12.68 3.53
N GLY A 77 -8.74 11.46 3.09
CA GLY A 77 -8.85 11.15 1.68
C GLY A 77 -8.64 9.69 1.37
N GLN A 78 -8.66 9.38 0.08
CA GLN A 78 -8.49 8.03 -0.42
C GLN A 78 -7.39 8.01 -1.47
N LEU A 79 -6.56 6.96 -1.44
CA LEU A 79 -5.56 6.69 -2.47
C LEU A 79 -5.75 5.30 -3.04
N ILE A 80 -5.57 5.18 -4.35
CA ILE A 80 -5.59 3.92 -5.06
C ILE A 80 -4.17 3.39 -5.13
N TYR A 81 -4.00 2.17 -4.64
CA TYR A 81 -2.74 1.43 -4.64
C TYR A 81 -2.83 0.28 -5.65
N LYS A 82 -1.79 0.14 -6.45
CA LYS A 82 -1.62 -1.00 -7.35
C LYS A 82 -0.40 -1.80 -6.93
N GLY A 83 -0.59 -3.08 -6.65
CA GLY A 83 0.48 -4.02 -6.35
C GLY A 83 1.40 -4.21 -7.55
N LYS A 84 2.64 -4.62 -7.28
CA LYS A 84 3.65 -4.87 -8.31
C LYS A 84 3.77 -6.36 -8.57
N TYR A 85 3.90 -6.71 -9.84
CA TYR A 85 4.25 -8.05 -10.27
C TYR A 85 5.15 -7.99 -11.51
N GLU A 86 5.86 -9.06 -11.76
CA GLU A 86 6.77 -9.26 -12.90
C GLU A 86 6.36 -10.53 -13.64
N ILE A 87 6.53 -10.53 -14.96
CA ILE A 87 6.28 -11.72 -15.80
C ILE A 87 7.64 -12.38 -16.02
N ASP A 88 7.74 -13.65 -15.64
CA ASP A 88 8.94 -14.48 -15.78
C ASP A 88 8.60 -15.76 -16.57
N GLY A 89 8.70 -15.66 -17.90
CA GLY A 89 8.36 -16.74 -18.82
C GLY A 89 6.90 -17.19 -18.68
N ASN A 90 6.70 -18.37 -18.10
CA ASN A 90 5.37 -18.96 -17.83
C ASN A 90 4.89 -18.74 -16.39
N SER A 91 5.51 -17.83 -15.68
CA SER A 91 5.19 -17.49 -14.30
C SER A 91 4.97 -16.00 -14.14
N VAL A 92 4.22 -15.63 -13.11
CA VAL A 92 4.10 -14.25 -12.65
C VAL A 92 4.55 -14.19 -11.20
N ILE A 93 5.46 -13.27 -10.89
CA ILE A 93 6.01 -13.08 -9.56
C ILE A 93 5.38 -11.83 -8.96
N ILE A 94 4.59 -11.99 -7.91
CA ILE A 94 3.98 -10.89 -7.18
C ILE A 94 4.97 -10.37 -6.15
N ARG A 95 5.19 -9.05 -6.14
CA ARG A 95 6.12 -8.34 -5.26
C ARG A 95 5.43 -7.57 -4.15
N SER A 96 4.19 -7.12 -4.38
CA SER A 96 3.42 -6.39 -3.37
C SER A 96 1.92 -6.43 -3.69
N TRP A 97 1.12 -6.16 -2.67
CA TRP A 97 -0.34 -5.94 -2.78
C TRP A 97 -0.78 -4.79 -1.88
N PRO A 98 -1.97 -4.19 -2.15
CA PRO A 98 -2.46 -3.06 -1.37
C PRO A 98 -2.54 -3.35 0.14
N PRO A 99 -2.22 -2.38 1.02
CA PRO A 99 -2.22 -2.57 2.48
C PRO A 99 -3.56 -3.02 3.07
N THR A 100 -4.66 -2.78 2.35
CA THR A 100 -6.01 -3.19 2.75
C THR A 100 -6.36 -4.63 2.40
N LYS A 101 -5.46 -5.34 1.73
CA LYS A 101 -5.68 -6.73 1.31
C LYS A 101 -4.68 -7.66 2.00
N GLN A 102 -5.15 -8.85 2.32
CA GLN A 102 -4.30 -9.94 2.80
C GLN A 102 -4.02 -10.93 1.66
N TRP A 103 -2.84 -11.54 1.66
CA TRP A 103 -2.48 -12.52 0.65
C TRP A 103 -3.48 -13.68 0.59
N THR A 104 -3.90 -14.21 1.72
CA THR A 104 -4.89 -15.30 1.81
C THR A 104 -6.21 -14.98 1.10
N ALA A 105 -6.67 -13.72 1.16
CA ALA A 105 -7.86 -13.26 0.46
C ALA A 105 -7.64 -13.16 -1.07
N ILE A 106 -6.44 -12.86 -1.50
CA ILE A 106 -6.06 -12.86 -2.93
C ILE A 106 -5.95 -14.31 -3.43
N GLU A 107 -5.26 -15.17 -2.70
CA GLU A 107 -5.04 -16.58 -3.02
C GLU A 107 -6.36 -17.35 -3.15
N SER A 108 -7.32 -17.08 -2.26
CA SER A 108 -8.65 -17.72 -2.31
C SER A 108 -9.39 -17.49 -3.63
N LYS A 109 -9.08 -16.40 -4.36
CA LYS A 109 -9.67 -16.13 -5.68
C LYS A 109 -9.10 -17.00 -6.80
N PHE A 110 -8.03 -17.74 -6.53
CA PHE A 110 -7.42 -18.70 -7.45
C PHE A 110 -7.70 -20.15 -7.07
N ILE A 111 -8.56 -20.39 -6.06
CA ILE A 111 -8.77 -21.73 -5.52
C ILE A 111 -9.23 -22.73 -6.61
N ASN A 112 -10.08 -22.30 -7.54
CA ASN A 112 -10.56 -23.14 -8.62
C ASN A 112 -9.44 -23.53 -9.58
N GLU A 113 -8.62 -22.55 -9.99
CA GLU A 113 -7.49 -22.75 -10.90
C GLU A 113 -6.40 -23.63 -10.26
N ILE A 114 -6.24 -23.55 -8.95
CA ILE A 114 -5.27 -24.36 -8.20
C ILE A 114 -5.77 -25.77 -7.96
N THR A 115 -7.00 -25.92 -7.47
CA THR A 115 -7.53 -27.18 -6.93
C THR A 115 -8.27 -27.98 -7.98
N ILE A 116 -9.18 -27.36 -8.73
CA ILE A 116 -10.07 -28.03 -9.69
C ILE A 116 -9.42 -28.12 -11.05
N GLU A 117 -9.06 -26.98 -11.63
CA GLU A 117 -8.46 -26.93 -12.97
C GLU A 117 -6.99 -27.35 -12.96
N LYS A 118 -6.30 -27.21 -11.82
CA LYS A 118 -4.85 -27.47 -11.66
C LYS A 118 -4.00 -26.74 -12.70
N SER A 119 -4.49 -25.60 -13.18
CA SER A 119 -3.84 -24.79 -14.22
C SER A 119 -2.77 -23.84 -13.68
N ILE A 120 -2.85 -23.50 -12.39
CA ILE A 120 -1.91 -22.59 -11.70
C ILE A 120 -1.31 -23.31 -10.50
N GLY A 121 0.00 -23.15 -10.31
CA GLY A 121 0.72 -23.48 -9.07
C GLY A 121 1.10 -22.21 -8.35
N ILE A 122 1.01 -22.19 -7.03
CA ILE A 122 1.47 -21.07 -6.18
C ILE A 122 2.64 -21.55 -5.33
N THR A 123 3.69 -20.76 -5.29
CA THR A 123 4.88 -20.99 -4.46
C THR A 123 5.27 -19.68 -3.76
N ASP A 124 5.38 -19.71 -2.44
CA ASP A 124 5.92 -18.59 -1.68
C ASP A 124 7.45 -18.69 -1.63
N GLU A 125 8.12 -17.77 -2.29
CA GLU A 125 9.58 -17.63 -2.33
C GLU A 125 10.06 -16.44 -1.50
N SER A 126 9.17 -15.84 -0.67
CA SER A 126 9.48 -14.66 0.12
C SER A 126 10.54 -14.96 1.17
N ASN A 127 11.51 -14.06 1.29
CA ASN A 127 12.56 -14.15 2.31
C ASN A 127 13.12 -12.76 2.63
N LYS A 128 13.94 -12.64 3.69
CA LYS A 128 14.52 -11.36 4.13
C LYS A 128 15.38 -10.68 3.05
N LYS A 129 15.99 -11.43 2.15
CA LYS A 129 16.87 -10.91 1.09
C LYS A 129 16.05 -10.40 -0.11
N ASN A 130 15.04 -11.16 -0.52
CA ASN A 130 14.26 -10.89 -1.73
C ASN A 130 12.97 -10.09 -1.45
N GLY A 131 12.61 -9.90 -0.16
CA GLY A 131 11.33 -9.33 0.22
C GLY A 131 10.15 -10.23 -0.14
N THR A 132 8.99 -9.66 -0.41
CA THR A 132 7.79 -10.40 -0.85
C THR A 132 7.99 -10.95 -2.26
N GLN A 133 7.81 -12.25 -2.41
CA GLN A 133 7.94 -12.94 -3.70
C GLN A 133 7.01 -14.14 -3.76
N ILE A 134 5.82 -13.94 -4.31
CA ILE A 134 4.86 -15.01 -4.54
C ILE A 134 4.85 -15.36 -6.02
N ARG A 135 5.25 -16.58 -6.36
CA ARG A 135 5.29 -17.07 -7.74
C ARG A 135 4.02 -17.82 -8.09
N LEU A 136 3.34 -17.36 -9.13
CA LEU A 136 2.23 -18.05 -9.78
C LEU A 136 2.72 -18.69 -11.07
N THR A 137 2.79 -20.01 -11.12
CA THR A 137 3.28 -20.76 -12.29
C THR A 137 2.11 -21.35 -13.09
N ILE A 138 2.03 -21.04 -14.37
CA ILE A 138 1.04 -21.59 -15.28
C ILE A 138 1.50 -22.95 -15.77
N LYS A 139 0.70 -24.00 -15.56
CA LYS A 139 0.98 -25.36 -16.02
C LYS A 139 0.63 -25.50 -17.50
N ARG A 140 1.65 -25.73 -18.33
CA ARG A 140 1.54 -25.79 -19.81
C ARG A 140 0.46 -26.73 -20.36
N GLN A 141 0.13 -27.78 -19.65
CA GLN A 141 -0.79 -28.83 -20.14
C GLN A 141 -2.25 -28.38 -20.29
N ARG A 142 -2.63 -27.17 -19.86
CA ARG A 142 -4.03 -26.73 -19.84
C ARG A 142 -4.32 -25.39 -20.52
N GLY A 143 -3.35 -24.86 -21.28
CA GLY A 143 -3.62 -23.69 -22.16
C GLY A 143 -4.13 -22.42 -21.46
N TYR A 144 -3.84 -22.24 -20.15
CA TYR A 144 -4.24 -21.05 -19.43
C TYR A 144 -3.39 -19.85 -19.92
N PRO A 145 -3.99 -18.84 -20.58
CA PRO A 145 -3.20 -17.75 -21.14
C PRO A 145 -2.70 -16.81 -20.02
N ILE A 146 -1.45 -16.37 -20.14
CA ILE A 146 -0.84 -15.43 -19.17
C ILE A 146 -1.62 -14.11 -19.09
N SER A 147 -2.22 -13.66 -20.18
CA SER A 147 -3.07 -12.48 -20.22
C SER A 147 -4.28 -12.57 -19.29
N LYS A 148 -4.93 -13.71 -19.21
CA LYS A 148 -6.04 -13.94 -18.27
C LYS A 148 -5.57 -13.85 -16.81
N LEU A 149 -4.35 -14.33 -16.51
CA LEU A 149 -3.77 -14.25 -15.19
C LEU A 149 -3.45 -12.79 -14.83
N THR A 150 -2.81 -12.06 -15.72
CA THR A 150 -2.44 -10.65 -15.47
C THR A 150 -3.65 -9.75 -15.34
N GLU A 151 -4.70 -9.91 -16.16
CA GLU A 151 -5.96 -9.19 -16.02
C GLU A 151 -6.64 -9.45 -14.66
N LYS A 152 -6.64 -10.70 -14.21
CA LYS A 152 -7.17 -11.08 -12.90
C LYS A 152 -6.33 -10.46 -11.78
N LEU A 153 -5.00 -10.50 -11.90
CA LEU A 153 -4.08 -9.89 -10.95
C LEU A 153 -4.24 -8.37 -10.89
N ASP A 154 -4.38 -7.69 -12.02
CA ASP A 154 -4.57 -6.24 -12.05
C ASP A 154 -5.81 -5.81 -11.24
N LYS A 155 -6.89 -6.58 -11.31
CA LYS A 155 -8.09 -6.34 -10.50
C LYS A 155 -7.87 -6.68 -9.03
N LEU A 156 -7.24 -7.82 -8.74
CA LEU A 156 -7.01 -8.29 -7.37
C LEU A 156 -5.97 -7.46 -6.64
N LEU A 157 -4.92 -7.01 -7.33
CA LEU A 157 -3.82 -6.22 -6.76
C LEU A 157 -4.10 -4.70 -6.79
N THR A 158 -5.28 -4.26 -7.22
CA THR A 158 -5.71 -2.86 -7.09
C THR A 158 -6.65 -2.72 -5.90
N GLY A 159 -6.44 -1.71 -5.08
CA GLY A 159 -7.26 -1.45 -3.90
C GLY A 159 -7.20 0.00 -3.44
N THR A 160 -8.26 0.46 -2.81
CA THR A 160 -8.36 1.80 -2.25
C THR A 160 -8.03 1.77 -0.76
N VAL A 161 -7.21 2.71 -0.33
CA VAL A 161 -6.86 2.94 1.07
C VAL A 161 -7.45 4.29 1.49
N THR A 162 -8.26 4.29 2.54
CA THR A 162 -8.84 5.51 3.11
C THR A 162 -7.98 5.93 4.30
N PHE A 163 -7.51 7.16 4.27
CA PHE A 163 -6.79 7.80 5.36
C PHE A 163 -7.69 8.74 6.13
N GLU A 164 -7.59 8.69 7.45
CA GLU A 164 -8.22 9.59 8.40
C GLU A 164 -7.23 9.84 9.53
N CYS A 165 -6.61 11.01 9.50
CA CYS A 165 -5.58 11.39 10.45
C CYS A 165 -6.22 12.16 11.61
N HIS A 166 -6.67 11.43 12.63
CA HIS A 166 -7.13 12.02 13.88
C HIS A 166 -5.95 12.04 14.87
N MET A 167 -5.48 13.23 15.18
CA MET A 167 -4.42 13.46 16.16
C MET A 167 -4.87 14.50 17.18
N VAL A 168 -4.52 14.28 18.44
CA VAL A 168 -4.82 15.24 19.50
C VAL A 168 -3.78 16.37 19.43
N GLY A 169 -4.24 17.61 19.25
CA GLY A 169 -3.40 18.79 19.26
C GLY A 169 -2.90 19.16 20.67
N ILE A 170 -2.04 20.17 20.75
CA ILE A 170 -1.51 20.69 22.02
C ILE A 170 -2.65 21.24 22.91
N ASP A 171 -3.73 21.69 22.28
CA ASP A 171 -4.94 22.18 22.93
C ASP A 171 -5.89 21.07 23.42
N GLY A 172 -5.51 19.80 23.24
CA GLY A 172 -6.31 18.64 23.63
C GLY A 172 -7.47 18.33 22.70
N LYS A 173 -7.64 19.05 21.58
CA LYS A 173 -8.66 18.79 20.56
C LYS A 173 -8.16 17.86 19.47
N VAL A 174 -9.10 17.14 18.86
CA VAL A 174 -8.87 16.23 17.72
C VAL A 174 -9.13 16.95 16.40
#